data_a49677e865261dda33ca53efa32f0603
#
_entry.id   a49677e865261dda33ca53efa32f0603
#
_cell.length_a   1.000
_cell.length_b   1.000
_cell.length_c   1.000
_cell.angle_alpha   90.00
_cell.angle_beta   90.00
_cell.angle_gamma   90.00
#
_symmetry.space_group_name_H-M   'P 1'
#
loop_
_entity.id
_entity.type
_entity.pdbx_description
1 polymer ?
#
loop_
_entity_poly.entity_id
_entity_poly.type
_entity_poly.pdbx_seq_one_letter_code
_entity_poly.pdbx_strand_id
1 'polypeptide(L)'
;LYIWNDKDLKSRELEIKVRDELGVKQQLVNKDEIHDLEPNIKPFYHAGVYYPYARHARNPKKILLKLFELFLNKGGKFNKMNIKEIQFKEEKPIFITDKENFTFDKVVIACGAFSKRLTDNLDEKIPLDTERGYHIHFKNCDHLLNRPVIFSNRGFGITPMEQGLRVVGTVEFGGLDNPLSKSRIKNLINNAKYMLGELPEHEDEWLGFRP
;
A
#
# COMPACT_ATOMS: atom_id res chain seq x y z
N LEU A 1 3.55 -5.02 -13.94
CA LEU A 1 4.84 -5.33 -14.53
C LEU A 1 5.92 -5.26 -13.45
N TYR A 2 6.69 -6.33 -13.27
CA TYR A 2 7.90 -6.36 -12.46
C TYR A 2 9.11 -6.33 -13.39
N ILE A 3 10.07 -5.43 -13.13
CA ILE A 3 11.28 -5.30 -13.92
C ILE A 3 12.53 -5.38 -13.04
N TRP A 4 13.66 -5.77 -13.63
CA TRP A 4 14.95 -5.83 -12.97
C TRP A 4 16.10 -5.56 -13.94
N ASN A 5 17.28 -5.20 -13.42
CA ASN A 5 18.45 -4.83 -14.20
C ASN A 5 19.59 -5.87 -14.17
N ASP A 6 19.48 -6.91 -13.36
CA ASP A 6 20.44 -8.00 -13.35
C ASP A 6 20.12 -9.06 -14.41
N LYS A 7 21.11 -9.87 -14.77
CA LYS A 7 20.95 -10.97 -15.74
C LYS A 7 20.60 -12.29 -15.07
N ASP A 8 20.59 -12.32 -13.74
CA ASP A 8 20.38 -13.55 -12.99
C ASP A 8 18.88 -13.86 -12.82
N LEU A 9 18.37 -14.67 -13.73
CA LEU A 9 17.02 -15.23 -13.63
C LEU A 9 16.91 -16.33 -12.56
N LYS A 10 18.04 -16.99 -12.19
CA LYS A 10 17.99 -18.14 -11.26
C LYS A 10 17.42 -17.77 -9.90
N SER A 11 17.75 -16.58 -9.40
CA SER A 11 17.20 -16.09 -8.13
C SER A 11 15.67 -15.92 -8.14
N ARG A 12 15.04 -15.91 -9.32
CA ARG A 12 13.60 -15.72 -9.54
C ARG A 12 12.87 -16.97 -10.02
N GLU A 13 13.61 -18.01 -10.39
CA GLU A 13 13.02 -19.24 -10.92
C GLU A 13 12.03 -19.88 -9.96
N LEU A 14 12.37 -19.94 -8.67
CA LEU A 14 11.47 -20.49 -7.66
C LEU A 14 10.16 -19.70 -7.57
N GLU A 15 10.23 -18.39 -7.55
CA GLU A 15 9.07 -17.51 -7.46
C GLU A 15 8.17 -17.66 -8.71
N ILE A 16 8.77 -17.72 -9.89
CA ILE A 16 8.08 -17.92 -11.17
C ILE A 16 7.41 -19.30 -11.16
N LYS A 17 8.15 -20.36 -10.81
CA LYS A 17 7.64 -21.73 -10.75
C LYS A 17 6.46 -21.86 -9.79
N VAL A 18 6.56 -21.34 -8.57
CA VAL A 18 5.47 -21.39 -7.58
C VAL A 18 4.22 -20.68 -8.10
N ARG A 19 4.36 -19.53 -8.77
CA ARG A 19 3.22 -18.83 -9.37
C ARG A 19 2.59 -19.63 -10.52
N ASP A 20 3.39 -20.27 -11.35
CA ASP A 20 2.88 -21.13 -12.43
C ASP A 20 2.11 -22.34 -11.88
N GLU A 21 2.64 -23.01 -10.84
CA GLU A 21 1.97 -24.10 -10.15
C GLU A 21 0.64 -23.66 -9.51
N LEU A 22 0.56 -22.43 -9.03
CA LEU A 22 -0.67 -21.83 -8.50
C LEU A 22 -1.61 -21.30 -9.60
N GLY A 23 -1.28 -21.48 -10.88
CA GLY A 23 -2.11 -21.07 -12.01
C GLY A 23 -2.10 -19.57 -12.30
N VAL A 24 -1.15 -18.81 -11.74
CA VAL A 24 -1.00 -17.39 -12.02
C VAL A 24 -0.50 -17.19 -13.45
N LYS A 25 -1.30 -16.51 -14.27
CA LYS A 25 -0.90 -16.17 -15.63
C LYS A 25 0.16 -15.08 -15.62
N GLN A 26 1.36 -15.43 -16.03
CA GLN A 26 2.52 -14.56 -16.10
C GLN A 26 3.30 -14.78 -17.40
N GLN A 27 4.07 -13.80 -17.82
CA GLN A 27 4.88 -13.81 -19.02
C GLN A 27 6.24 -13.23 -18.70
N LEU A 28 7.31 -13.98 -18.97
CA LEU A 28 8.64 -13.41 -18.98
C LEU A 28 8.76 -12.47 -20.17
N VAL A 29 9.27 -11.28 -19.96
CA VAL A 29 9.41 -10.24 -20.97
C VAL A 29 10.86 -9.76 -21.01
N ASN A 30 11.39 -9.65 -22.22
CA ASN A 30 12.71 -9.11 -22.49
C ASN A 30 12.70 -7.58 -22.55
N LYS A 31 13.86 -6.99 -22.83
CA LYS A 31 14.03 -5.54 -22.86
C LYS A 31 13.14 -4.83 -23.89
N ASP A 32 13.03 -5.39 -25.09
CA ASP A 32 12.24 -4.79 -26.18
C ASP A 32 10.73 -4.88 -25.87
N GLU A 33 10.28 -6.02 -25.37
CA GLU A 33 8.90 -6.21 -24.93
C GLU A 33 8.53 -5.29 -23.75
N ILE A 34 9.46 -5.02 -22.82
CA ILE A 34 9.24 -4.04 -21.74
C ILE A 34 9.12 -2.64 -22.33
N HIS A 35 9.95 -2.29 -23.30
CA HIS A 35 9.88 -1.00 -23.97
C HIS A 35 8.54 -0.81 -24.70
N ASP A 36 8.07 -1.83 -25.41
CA ASP A 36 6.75 -1.81 -26.07
C ASP A 36 5.59 -1.65 -25.07
N LEU A 37 5.70 -2.29 -23.90
CA LEU A 37 4.72 -2.18 -22.84
C LEU A 37 4.73 -0.81 -22.15
N GLU A 38 5.91 -0.23 -21.90
CA GLU A 38 6.14 1.00 -21.14
C GLU A 38 7.26 1.85 -21.76
N PRO A 39 6.98 2.55 -22.87
CA PRO A 39 8.00 3.25 -23.66
C PRO A 39 8.67 4.42 -22.94
N ASN A 40 8.04 4.97 -21.91
CA ASN A 40 8.59 6.10 -21.14
C ASN A 40 9.57 5.70 -20.03
N ILE A 41 9.73 4.41 -19.75
CA ILE A 41 10.73 3.95 -18.79
C ILE A 41 12.12 3.99 -19.42
N LYS A 42 13.07 4.64 -18.77
CA LYS A 42 14.48 4.62 -19.20
C LYS A 42 15.01 3.17 -19.30
N PRO A 43 15.81 2.82 -20.29
CA PRO A 43 16.18 1.43 -20.62
C PRO A 43 17.29 0.84 -19.73
N PHE A 44 17.20 1.01 -18.42
CA PHE A 44 18.12 0.44 -17.42
C PHE A 44 17.79 -1.01 -17.04
N TYR A 45 16.63 -1.50 -17.42
CA TYR A 45 16.16 -2.85 -17.14
C TYR A 45 16.74 -3.87 -18.12
N HIS A 46 16.79 -5.14 -17.70
CA HIS A 46 17.23 -6.25 -18.52
C HIS A 46 16.09 -7.20 -18.88
N ALA A 47 15.24 -7.53 -17.94
CA ALA A 47 14.10 -8.41 -18.12
C ALA A 47 12.99 -8.07 -17.12
N GLY A 48 11.84 -8.74 -17.26
CA GLY A 48 10.70 -8.56 -16.37
C GLY A 48 9.71 -9.72 -16.39
N VAL A 49 8.72 -9.65 -15.52
CA VAL A 49 7.51 -10.48 -15.55
C VAL A 49 6.29 -9.59 -15.72
N TYR A 50 5.53 -9.87 -16.74
CA TYR A 50 4.25 -9.23 -17.01
C TYR A 50 3.10 -10.11 -16.54
N TYR A 51 2.14 -9.50 -15.86
CA TYR A 51 0.91 -10.17 -15.37
C TYR A 51 -0.30 -9.60 -16.15
N PRO A 52 -0.76 -10.26 -17.23
CA PRO A 52 -1.76 -9.70 -18.14
C PRO A 52 -3.13 -9.51 -17.49
N TYR A 53 -3.44 -10.29 -16.46
CA TYR A 53 -4.72 -10.21 -15.75
C TYR A 53 -4.66 -9.45 -14.43
N ALA A 54 -3.48 -8.97 -14.03
CA ALA A 54 -3.39 -8.11 -12.84
C ALA A 54 -4.16 -6.80 -13.07
N ARG A 55 -4.78 -6.31 -12.01
CA ARG A 55 -5.54 -5.05 -12.02
C ARG A 55 -5.14 -4.23 -10.80
N HIS A 56 -5.32 -2.94 -10.89
CA HIS A 56 -5.10 -2.03 -9.77
C HIS A 56 -6.25 -1.04 -9.62
N ALA A 57 -6.47 -0.56 -8.41
CA ALA A 57 -7.43 0.48 -8.14
C ALA A 57 -6.82 1.85 -8.45
N ARG A 58 -7.33 2.55 -9.46
CA ARG A 58 -6.86 3.91 -9.79
C ARG A 58 -7.22 4.95 -8.72
N ASN A 59 -8.23 4.67 -7.89
CA ASN A 59 -8.62 5.53 -6.77
C ASN A 59 -9.18 4.69 -5.60
N PRO A 60 -8.32 4.18 -4.70
CA PRO A 60 -8.78 3.39 -3.54
C PRO A 60 -9.73 4.15 -2.62
N LYS A 61 -9.57 5.48 -2.51
CA LYS A 61 -10.45 6.33 -1.69
C LYS A 61 -11.90 6.30 -2.20
N LYS A 62 -12.11 6.32 -3.53
CA LYS A 62 -13.46 6.21 -4.10
C LYS A 62 -14.12 4.87 -3.76
N ILE A 63 -13.35 3.77 -3.76
CA ILE A 63 -13.87 2.46 -3.38
C ILE A 63 -14.34 2.49 -1.92
N LEU A 64 -13.51 3.01 -1.02
CA LEU A 64 -13.86 3.13 0.40
C LEU A 64 -15.11 3.99 0.60
N LEU A 65 -15.20 5.14 -0.07
CA LEU A 65 -16.38 6.02 0.03
C LEU A 65 -17.66 5.34 -0.47
N LYS A 66 -17.59 4.56 -1.56
CA LYS A 66 -18.74 3.80 -2.06
C LYS A 66 -19.18 2.69 -1.11
N LEU A 67 -18.24 2.00 -0.47
CA LEU A 67 -18.55 1.02 0.57
C LEU A 67 -19.17 1.69 1.79
N PHE A 68 -18.69 2.86 2.17
CA PHE A 68 -19.27 3.64 3.27
C PHE A 68 -20.69 4.12 2.97
N GLU A 69 -20.95 4.64 1.76
CA GLU A 69 -22.29 4.97 1.30
C GLU A 69 -23.24 3.75 1.38
N LEU A 70 -22.77 2.59 0.91
CA LEU A 70 -23.54 1.35 0.98
C LEU A 70 -23.85 0.94 2.42
N PHE A 71 -22.88 1.08 3.33
CA PHE A 71 -23.06 0.81 4.75
C PHE A 71 -24.16 1.70 5.34
N LEU A 72 -24.13 3.00 5.08
CA LEU A 72 -25.16 3.94 5.56
C LEU A 72 -26.54 3.62 4.98
N ASN A 73 -26.62 3.32 3.68
CA ASN A 73 -27.86 2.96 3.00
C ASN A 73 -28.49 1.66 3.52
N LYS A 74 -27.68 0.77 4.11
CA LYS A 74 -28.13 -0.45 4.79
C LYS A 74 -28.52 -0.22 6.26
N GLY A 75 -28.59 1.03 6.72
CA GLY A 75 -28.95 1.39 8.09
C GLY A 75 -27.78 1.41 9.07
N GLY A 76 -26.56 1.31 8.58
CA GLY A 76 -25.36 1.47 9.40
C GLY A 76 -25.27 2.88 9.99
N LYS A 77 -24.77 3.00 11.21
CA LYS A 77 -24.55 4.30 11.89
C LYS A 77 -23.04 4.54 12.03
N PHE A 78 -22.62 5.76 11.76
CA PHE A 78 -21.23 6.17 11.92
C PHE A 78 -21.12 7.26 12.98
N ASN A 79 -20.32 7.01 14.01
CA ASN A 79 -19.97 7.97 15.04
C ASN A 79 -18.46 8.19 15.05
N LYS A 80 -18.02 9.44 14.83
CA LYS A 80 -16.60 9.79 14.93
C LYS A 80 -16.29 10.13 16.39
N MET A 81 -15.58 9.21 17.06
CA MET A 81 -15.17 9.38 18.45
C MET A 81 -13.81 8.72 18.70
N ASN A 82 -13.14 9.12 19.76
CA ASN A 82 -11.91 8.49 20.22
C ASN A 82 -12.25 7.43 21.27
N ILE A 83 -12.02 6.16 20.95
CA ILE A 83 -12.15 5.05 21.89
C ILE A 83 -10.83 4.92 22.63
N LYS A 84 -10.86 5.15 23.95
CA LYS A 84 -9.67 5.05 24.82
C LYS A 84 -9.41 3.62 25.25
N GLU A 85 -10.48 2.91 25.59
CA GLU A 85 -10.42 1.59 26.18
C GLU A 85 -11.70 0.83 25.86
N ILE A 86 -11.61 -0.50 25.85
CA ILE A 86 -12.74 -1.41 25.78
C ILE A 86 -12.73 -2.21 27.09
N GLN A 87 -13.85 -2.17 27.81
CA GLN A 87 -14.08 -2.96 29.01
C GLN A 87 -15.20 -3.95 28.77
N PHE A 88 -15.32 -4.99 29.60
CA PHE A 88 -16.42 -5.93 29.56
C PHE A 88 -17.17 -5.93 30.88
N LYS A 89 -18.49 -5.87 30.80
CA LYS A 89 -19.40 -6.06 31.94
C LYS A 89 -20.49 -7.05 31.50
N GLU A 90 -20.62 -8.15 32.25
CA GLU A 90 -21.60 -9.19 31.93
C GLU A 90 -21.50 -9.66 30.46
N GLU A 91 -20.27 -9.92 30.01
CA GLU A 91 -19.93 -10.31 28.63
C GLU A 91 -20.21 -9.28 27.54
N LYS A 92 -20.74 -8.09 27.90
CA LYS A 92 -21.01 -7.00 26.95
C LYS A 92 -19.85 -6.03 26.88
N PRO A 93 -19.35 -5.70 25.66
CA PRO A 93 -18.29 -4.71 25.50
C PRO A 93 -18.83 -3.29 25.76
N ILE A 94 -18.06 -2.53 26.53
CA ILE A 94 -18.28 -1.12 26.83
C ILE A 94 -17.12 -0.31 26.26
N PHE A 95 -17.44 0.64 25.38
CA PHE A 95 -16.47 1.58 24.83
C PHE A 95 -16.35 2.79 25.75
N ILE A 96 -15.15 3.02 26.26
CA ILE A 96 -14.81 4.18 27.08
C ILE A 96 -14.30 5.29 26.14
N THR A 97 -14.98 6.44 26.17
CA THR A 97 -14.60 7.60 25.36
C THR A 97 -14.39 8.84 26.23
N ASP A 98 -14.02 9.96 25.63
CA ASP A 98 -13.85 11.24 26.33
C ASP A 98 -15.19 11.86 26.83
N LYS A 99 -16.33 11.42 26.29
CA LYS A 99 -17.64 12.05 26.54
C LYS A 99 -18.58 11.13 27.31
N GLU A 100 -18.87 9.98 26.76
CA GLU A 100 -19.84 9.02 27.27
C GLU A 100 -19.41 7.59 26.94
N ASN A 101 -19.98 6.62 27.64
CA ASN A 101 -19.69 5.22 27.41
C ASN A 101 -20.81 4.58 26.60
N PHE A 102 -20.44 3.65 25.72
CA PHE A 102 -21.37 2.93 24.86
C PHE A 102 -21.27 1.44 25.12
N THR A 103 -22.42 0.79 25.29
CA THR A 103 -22.50 -0.67 25.44
C THR A 103 -23.06 -1.28 24.18
N PHE A 104 -22.48 -2.39 23.73
CA PHE A 104 -22.90 -3.15 22.56
C PHE A 104 -23.03 -4.63 22.89
N ASP A 105 -23.65 -5.40 22.00
CA ASP A 105 -23.72 -6.86 22.16
C ASP A 105 -22.42 -7.54 21.69
N LYS A 106 -21.77 -6.97 20.67
CA LYS A 106 -20.49 -7.47 20.10
C LYS A 106 -19.63 -6.33 19.63
N VAL A 107 -18.33 -6.53 19.62
CA VAL A 107 -17.34 -5.59 19.09
C VAL A 107 -16.42 -6.27 18.06
N VAL A 108 -16.04 -5.52 17.04
CA VAL A 108 -14.97 -5.88 16.11
C VAL A 108 -13.93 -4.77 16.15
N ILE A 109 -12.72 -5.11 16.56
CA ILE A 109 -11.58 -4.20 16.54
C ILE A 109 -10.94 -4.27 15.16
N ALA A 110 -11.10 -3.24 14.35
CA ALA A 110 -10.61 -3.16 12.97
C ALA A 110 -9.75 -1.89 12.77
N CYS A 111 -8.88 -1.58 13.74
CA CYS A 111 -8.09 -0.36 13.79
C CYS A 111 -6.69 -0.50 13.15
N GLY A 112 -6.46 -1.54 12.33
CA GLY A 112 -5.18 -1.80 11.68
C GLY A 112 -4.04 -1.87 12.70
N ALA A 113 -2.93 -1.20 12.44
CA ALA A 113 -1.76 -1.17 13.32
C ALA A 113 -2.04 -0.60 14.73
N PHE A 114 -3.13 0.16 14.90
CA PHE A 114 -3.54 0.71 16.19
C PHE A 114 -4.37 -0.26 17.05
N SER A 115 -4.77 -1.42 16.51
CA SER A 115 -5.60 -2.39 17.23
C SER A 115 -4.97 -2.85 18.54
N LYS A 116 -3.64 -3.03 18.56
CA LYS A 116 -2.90 -3.45 19.75
C LYS A 116 -3.14 -2.54 20.96
N ARG A 117 -3.25 -1.22 20.76
CA ARG A 117 -3.52 -0.27 21.85
C ARG A 117 -4.82 -0.54 22.59
N LEU A 118 -5.81 -1.13 21.89
CA LEU A 118 -7.09 -1.48 22.50
C LEU A 118 -7.10 -2.91 23.06
N THR A 119 -6.34 -3.84 22.47
CA THR A 119 -6.31 -5.23 22.92
C THR A 119 -5.38 -5.45 24.12
N ASP A 120 -4.34 -4.62 24.30
CA ASP A 120 -3.41 -4.74 25.44
C ASP A 120 -4.14 -4.63 26.81
N ASN A 121 -5.33 -3.98 26.85
CA ASN A 121 -6.16 -3.85 28.06
C ASN A 121 -7.17 -5.00 28.23
N LEU A 122 -7.19 -5.97 27.33
CA LEU A 122 -8.16 -7.07 27.32
C LEU A 122 -7.55 -8.42 27.71
N ASP A 123 -6.39 -8.44 28.33
CA ASP A 123 -5.57 -9.65 28.60
C ASP A 123 -5.22 -10.48 27.33
N GLU A 124 -5.52 -9.91 26.14
CA GLU A 124 -5.26 -10.52 24.83
C GLU A 124 -3.99 -9.91 24.21
N LYS A 125 -2.90 -10.66 24.27
CA LYS A 125 -1.61 -10.23 23.69
C LYS A 125 -1.53 -10.58 22.22
N ILE A 126 -1.74 -9.60 21.36
CA ILE A 126 -1.55 -9.75 19.91
C ILE A 126 -0.12 -9.32 19.55
N PRO A 127 0.70 -10.20 18.93
CA PRO A 127 2.06 -9.84 18.49
C PRO A 127 1.99 -8.98 17.21
N LEU A 128 1.39 -7.79 17.33
CA LEU A 128 1.21 -6.84 16.25
C LEU A 128 2.24 -5.73 16.36
N ASP A 129 2.99 -5.50 15.29
CA ASP A 129 3.83 -4.34 15.07
C ASP A 129 3.44 -3.67 13.75
N THR A 130 4.05 -2.55 13.42
CA THR A 130 3.73 -1.82 12.19
C THR A 130 4.91 -1.72 11.24
N GLU A 131 4.65 -2.04 9.97
CA GLU A 131 5.50 -1.67 8.86
C GLU A 131 5.07 -0.30 8.33
N ARG A 132 5.93 0.69 8.42
CA ARG A 132 5.69 2.03 7.91
C ARG A 132 5.99 2.09 6.43
N GLY A 133 4.97 2.34 5.61
CA GLY A 133 5.09 2.48 4.17
C GLY A 133 5.01 3.93 3.73
N TYR A 134 5.77 4.30 2.70
CA TYR A 134 5.87 5.67 2.20
C TYR A 134 5.35 5.79 0.79
N HIS A 135 4.71 6.92 0.47
CA HIS A 135 4.46 7.29 -0.92
C HIS A 135 4.48 8.80 -1.14
N ILE A 136 4.71 9.16 -2.39
CA ILE A 136 4.58 10.51 -2.93
C ILE A 136 3.75 10.48 -4.20
N HIS A 137 3.20 11.63 -4.59
CA HIS A 137 2.47 11.79 -5.84
C HIS A 137 3.11 12.85 -6.75
N PHE A 138 3.11 12.57 -8.05
CA PHE A 138 3.39 13.54 -9.11
C PHE A 138 2.09 13.78 -9.87
N LYS A 139 1.48 14.94 -9.68
CA LYS A 139 0.21 15.26 -10.35
C LYS A 139 0.32 15.33 -11.87
N ASN A 140 -0.77 15.03 -12.54
CA ASN A 140 -0.89 15.11 -14.01
C ASN A 140 0.17 14.33 -14.79
N CYS A 141 0.80 13.34 -14.17
CA CYS A 141 1.85 12.50 -14.76
C CYS A 141 1.37 11.05 -15.02
N ASP A 142 0.10 10.72 -14.82
CA ASP A 142 -0.44 9.37 -14.99
C ASP A 142 -0.27 8.83 -16.40
N HIS A 143 -0.23 9.71 -17.41
CA HIS A 143 0.02 9.37 -18.82
C HIS A 143 1.43 8.83 -19.09
N LEU A 144 2.37 8.97 -18.17
CA LEU A 144 3.74 8.47 -18.35
C LEU A 144 3.85 6.96 -18.20
N LEU A 145 2.89 6.29 -17.58
CA LEU A 145 2.84 4.83 -17.46
C LEU A 145 1.46 4.29 -17.84
N ASN A 146 1.46 3.16 -18.54
CA ASN A 146 0.24 2.45 -18.91
C ASN A 146 -0.27 1.54 -17.79
N ARG A 147 0.60 1.12 -16.88
CA ARG A 147 0.33 0.16 -15.80
C ARG A 147 1.24 0.34 -14.59
N PRO A 148 0.92 -0.28 -13.44
CA PRO A 148 1.86 -0.34 -12.32
C PRO A 148 3.15 -1.05 -12.70
N VAL A 149 4.27 -0.44 -12.35
CA VAL A 149 5.62 -0.99 -12.56
C VAL A 149 6.35 -1.07 -11.25
N ILE A 150 6.93 -2.22 -10.94
CA ILE A 150 7.78 -2.44 -9.76
C ILE A 150 9.20 -2.70 -10.24
N PHE A 151 10.14 -1.93 -9.74
CA PHE A 151 11.56 -2.15 -9.95
C PHE A 151 12.17 -2.84 -8.74
N SER A 152 12.32 -4.15 -8.84
CA SER A 152 12.67 -5.02 -7.72
C SER A 152 14.06 -4.76 -7.16
N ASN A 153 15.06 -4.42 -7.98
CA ASN A 153 16.44 -4.15 -7.53
C ASN A 153 16.55 -2.93 -6.59
N ARG A 154 15.57 -2.02 -6.62
CA ARG A 154 15.54 -0.84 -5.75
C ARG A 154 14.36 -0.83 -4.77
N GLY A 155 13.52 -1.85 -4.80
CA GLY A 155 12.41 -2.01 -3.87
C GLY A 155 11.36 -0.90 -3.92
N PHE A 156 11.04 -0.38 -5.11
CA PHE A 156 10.00 0.63 -5.29
C PHE A 156 9.09 0.30 -6.46
N GLY A 157 7.91 0.92 -6.46
CA GLY A 157 6.97 0.84 -7.55
C GLY A 157 6.36 2.18 -7.90
N ILE A 158 5.93 2.33 -9.13
CA ILE A 158 5.19 3.50 -9.63
C ILE A 158 3.87 3.01 -10.22
N THR A 159 2.79 3.69 -9.88
CA THR A 159 1.44 3.32 -10.30
C THR A 159 0.73 4.53 -10.89
N PRO A 160 0.18 4.44 -12.12
CA PRO A 160 -0.69 5.48 -12.65
C PRO A 160 -2.03 5.47 -11.89
N MET A 161 -2.30 6.57 -11.19
CA MET A 161 -3.51 6.79 -10.42
C MET A 161 -4.39 7.82 -11.13
N GLU A 162 -5.61 8.00 -10.66
CA GLU A 162 -6.55 8.99 -11.24
C GLU A 162 -6.02 10.44 -11.20
N GLN A 163 -5.15 10.75 -10.24
CA GLN A 163 -4.63 12.11 -10.01
C GLN A 163 -3.17 12.29 -10.44
N GLY A 164 -2.54 11.28 -11.04
CA GLY A 164 -1.13 11.33 -11.43
C GLY A 164 -0.40 10.03 -11.11
N LEU A 165 0.90 10.10 -10.96
CA LEU A 165 1.73 8.95 -10.60
C LEU A 165 1.90 8.86 -9.08
N ARG A 166 1.63 7.69 -8.51
CA ARG A 166 1.99 7.35 -7.13
C ARG A 166 3.29 6.56 -7.12
N VAL A 167 4.29 7.06 -6.44
CA VAL A 167 5.55 6.35 -6.18
C VAL A 167 5.51 5.79 -4.77
N VAL A 168 5.69 4.48 -4.64
CA VAL A 168 5.68 3.76 -3.36
C VAL A 168 6.97 2.98 -3.18
N GLY A 169 7.38 2.82 -1.96
CA GLY A 169 8.54 1.98 -1.65
C GLY A 169 8.98 2.19 -0.22
N THR A 170 10.02 1.47 0.13
CA THR A 170 10.61 1.45 1.47
C THR A 170 9.66 0.95 2.55
N VAL A 171 10.19 0.12 3.42
CA VAL A 171 9.57 -0.33 4.65
C VAL A 171 10.42 0.14 5.80
N GLU A 172 9.79 0.59 6.86
CA GLU A 172 10.46 1.05 8.07
C GLU A 172 9.79 0.46 9.30
N PHE A 173 10.58 -0.15 10.17
CA PHE A 173 10.16 -0.57 11.50
C PHE A 173 10.47 0.59 12.46
N GLY A 174 9.54 1.50 12.61
CA GLY A 174 9.72 2.74 13.38
C GLY A 174 8.59 3.03 14.37
N GLY A 175 7.71 2.06 14.59
CA GLY A 175 6.56 2.23 15.47
C GLY A 175 5.54 3.24 14.95
N LEU A 176 4.56 3.56 15.78
CA LEU A 176 3.42 4.41 15.42
C LEU A 176 3.69 5.91 15.58
N ASP A 177 4.62 6.29 16.46
CA ASP A 177 4.73 7.67 16.96
C ASP A 177 5.90 8.47 16.34
N ASN A 178 6.84 7.81 15.66
CA ASN A 178 7.96 8.49 15.02
C ASN A 178 7.50 9.36 13.83
N PRO A 179 8.12 10.54 13.59
CA PRO A 179 7.78 11.39 12.47
C PRO A 179 8.13 10.74 11.12
N LEU A 180 7.60 11.30 10.05
CA LEU A 180 7.91 10.91 8.67
C LEU A 180 9.40 11.13 8.36
N SER A 181 10.05 10.13 7.76
CA SER A 181 11.46 10.20 7.37
C SER A 181 11.66 10.91 6.04
N LYS A 182 12.24 12.11 6.08
CA LYS A 182 12.55 12.90 4.86
C LYS A 182 13.58 12.22 3.95
N SER A 183 14.48 11.42 4.49
CA SER A 183 15.45 10.68 3.69
C SER A 183 14.77 9.61 2.82
N ARG A 184 13.72 8.96 3.31
CA ARG A 184 12.92 7.99 2.57
C ARG A 184 12.11 8.66 1.45
N ILE A 185 11.53 9.83 1.72
CA ILE A 185 10.88 10.64 0.69
C ILE A 185 11.87 11.01 -0.42
N LYS A 186 13.05 11.52 -0.07
CA LYS A 186 14.10 11.85 -1.04
C LYS A 186 14.51 10.63 -1.88
N ASN A 187 14.56 9.44 -1.27
CA ASN A 187 14.84 8.20 -1.99
C ASN A 187 13.75 7.87 -3.02
N LEU A 188 12.46 8.05 -2.67
CA LEU A 188 11.36 7.85 -3.62
C LEU A 188 11.43 8.81 -4.80
N ILE A 189 11.74 10.09 -4.57
CA ILE A 189 11.92 11.10 -5.62
C ILE A 189 13.06 10.69 -6.56
N ASN A 190 14.21 10.32 -5.99
CA ASN A 190 15.38 9.90 -6.77
C ASN A 190 15.09 8.64 -7.61
N ASN A 191 14.36 7.69 -7.06
CA ASN A 191 13.97 6.46 -7.75
C ASN A 191 12.98 6.74 -8.89
N ALA A 192 12.01 7.64 -8.70
CA ALA A 192 11.10 8.06 -9.75
C ALA A 192 11.84 8.74 -10.91
N LYS A 193 12.73 9.69 -10.61
CA LYS A 193 13.59 10.36 -11.61
C LYS A 193 14.56 9.40 -12.30
N TYR A 194 15.06 8.39 -11.59
CA TYR A 194 15.87 7.34 -12.18
C TYR A 194 15.09 6.56 -13.25
N MET A 195 13.85 6.22 -12.97
CA MET A 195 12.99 5.44 -13.87
C MET A 195 12.46 6.26 -15.04
N LEU A 196 11.97 7.46 -14.80
CA LEU A 196 11.17 8.24 -15.78
C LEU A 196 11.89 9.52 -16.28
N GLY A 197 13.00 9.92 -15.68
CA GLY A 197 13.66 11.17 -16.01
C GLY A 197 13.13 12.35 -15.21
N GLU A 198 13.10 13.53 -15.83
CA GLU A 198 12.63 14.72 -15.16
C GLU A 198 11.12 14.62 -14.87
N LEU A 199 10.77 14.99 -13.66
CA LEU A 199 9.40 15.03 -13.15
C LEU A 199 9.17 16.38 -12.47
N PRO A 200 7.93 16.88 -12.45
CA PRO A 200 7.59 18.10 -11.71
C PRO A 200 7.87 17.96 -10.21
N GLU A 201 7.58 18.96 -9.43
CA GLU A 201 7.60 18.83 -7.97
C GLU A 201 6.54 17.79 -7.53
N HIS A 202 6.94 16.97 -6.55
CA HIS A 202 6.02 16.03 -5.97
C HIS A 202 5.07 16.72 -5.00
N GLU A 203 3.90 16.17 -4.87
CA GLU A 203 2.92 16.55 -3.87
C GLU A 203 2.67 15.39 -2.91
N ASP A 204 2.07 15.69 -1.75
CA ASP A 204 1.59 14.71 -0.79
C ASP A 204 2.64 13.68 -0.35
N GLU A 205 3.50 14.07 0.56
CA GLU A 205 4.34 13.14 1.30
C GLU A 205 3.48 12.37 2.30
N TRP A 206 3.35 11.07 2.11
CA TRP A 206 2.47 10.26 2.94
C TRP A 206 3.22 9.11 3.61
N LEU A 207 2.83 8.87 4.85
CA LEU A 207 3.25 7.76 5.67
C LEU A 207 2.03 6.95 6.08
N GLY A 208 2.03 5.65 5.82
CA GLY A 208 1.00 4.72 6.26
C GLY A 208 1.54 3.62 7.15
N PHE A 209 0.69 3.19 8.08
CA PHE A 209 0.98 2.13 9.02
C PHE A 209 0.32 0.84 8.54
N ARG A 210 1.13 -0.13 8.13
CA ARG A 210 0.66 -1.48 7.82
C ARG A 210 0.71 -2.33 9.08
N PRO A 211 -0.38 -3.05 9.42
CA PRO A 211 -0.37 -4.01 10.52
C PRO A 211 0.43 -5.24 10.19
#